data_49b013a0b33ddb9be277c03d6e2e2652
#
_entry.id   49b013a0b33ddb9be277c03d6e2e2652
#
_cell.length_a   1.000
_cell.length_b   1.000
_cell.length_c   1.000
_cell.angle_alpha   90.00
_cell.angle_beta   90.00
_cell.angle_gamma   90.00
#
_symmetry.space_group_name_H-M   'P 1'
#
loop_
_entity.id
_entity.type
_entity.pdbx_description
1 polymer ?
#
loop_
_entity_poly.entity_id
_entity_poly.type
_entity_poly.pdbx_seq_one_letter_code
_entity_poly.pdbx_strand_id
1 'polypeptide(L)'
;MFNDRLKELRIKAGLKQSELGKKVGVSASTIGMYEQDRRSPDREMLIKLSNVFNVTLDYLVDNNNIKTDDTDLFNLKGDVRFLKKVKDSDMIKIPVLGAIRAGLPLYADENIIDYEYVHQEELVMGEETFFLEVKGDSMINARIYDGDRVRIRKQNHLDNNGDIMAVRVNGDEATLKRVYLQENGIALISENPKYAPMFYPASEIESGYVEIIGRAMEVKIKL
;
A
#
# COMPACT_ATOMS: atom_id res chain seq x y z
N MET A 1 29.40 9.50 -13.22
CA MET A 1 30.41 8.42 -13.06
C MET A 1 30.72 8.20 -11.58
N PHE A 2 31.19 7.00 -11.20
CA PHE A 2 31.52 6.66 -9.80
C PHE A 2 32.43 7.70 -9.10
N ASN A 3 33.53 8.09 -9.75
CA ASN A 3 34.52 9.04 -9.24
C ASN A 3 33.93 10.39 -8.83
N ASP A 4 33.07 10.99 -9.65
CA ASP A 4 32.44 12.27 -9.39
C ASP A 4 31.45 12.15 -8.21
N ARG A 5 30.70 11.04 -8.18
CA ARG A 5 29.73 10.76 -7.12
C ARG A 5 30.40 10.50 -5.79
N LEU A 6 31.49 9.74 -5.76
CA LEU A 6 32.28 9.54 -4.55
C LEU A 6 32.77 10.88 -3.97
N LYS A 7 33.30 11.76 -4.82
CA LYS A 7 33.77 13.09 -4.43
C LYS A 7 32.62 13.95 -3.92
N GLU A 8 31.48 13.94 -4.60
CA GLU A 8 30.27 14.68 -4.19
C GLU A 8 29.78 14.22 -2.82
N LEU A 9 29.62 12.91 -2.62
CA LEU A 9 29.17 12.32 -1.35
C LEU A 9 30.11 12.64 -0.20
N ARG A 10 31.44 12.55 -0.43
CA ARG A 10 32.43 12.90 0.59
C ARG A 10 32.34 14.37 0.99
N ILE A 11 32.24 15.28 0.03
CA ILE A 11 32.14 16.73 0.29
C ILE A 11 30.82 17.02 1.03
N LYS A 12 29.72 16.41 0.59
CA LYS A 12 28.41 16.59 1.23
C LYS A 12 28.40 16.08 2.67
N ALA A 13 29.16 15.00 2.96
CA ALA A 13 29.35 14.48 4.31
C ALA A 13 30.36 15.31 5.15
N GLY A 14 30.94 16.37 4.62
CA GLY A 14 31.93 17.22 5.29
C GLY A 14 33.28 16.53 5.55
N LEU A 15 33.57 15.41 4.85
CA LEU A 15 34.76 14.59 5.11
C LEU A 15 35.94 15.01 4.23
N LYS A 16 37.16 15.03 4.84
CA LYS A 16 38.42 15.06 4.09
C LYS A 16 38.71 13.66 3.51
N GLN A 17 39.53 13.58 2.44
CA GLN A 17 39.96 12.29 1.88
C GLN A 17 40.63 11.39 2.93
N SER A 18 41.39 11.97 3.86
CA SER A 18 42.03 11.24 4.96
C SER A 18 41.04 10.65 5.96
N GLU A 19 39.94 11.36 6.21
CA GLU A 19 38.89 10.91 7.14
C GLU A 19 38.03 9.81 6.52
N LEU A 20 37.69 9.95 5.24
CA LEU A 20 37.03 8.88 4.50
C LEU A 20 37.92 7.65 4.41
N GLY A 21 39.22 7.81 4.08
CA GLY A 21 40.19 6.73 4.03
C GLY A 21 40.25 5.94 5.34
N LYS A 22 40.29 6.62 6.49
CA LYS A 22 40.25 5.97 7.81
C LYS A 22 38.96 5.16 8.04
N LYS A 23 37.80 5.68 7.61
CA LYS A 23 36.51 4.98 7.77
C LYS A 23 36.42 3.69 6.96
N VAL A 24 37.03 3.63 5.76
CA VAL A 24 36.98 2.46 4.87
C VAL A 24 38.26 1.63 4.87
N GLY A 25 39.27 2.02 5.66
CA GLY A 25 40.51 1.26 5.87
C GLY A 25 41.54 1.40 4.76
N VAL A 26 41.61 2.58 4.08
CA VAL A 26 42.62 2.89 3.08
C VAL A 26 43.26 4.27 3.30
N SER A 27 44.35 4.55 2.56
CA SER A 27 45.04 5.85 2.63
C SER A 27 44.23 6.97 1.96
N ALA A 28 44.51 8.22 2.33
CA ALA A 28 43.96 9.39 1.65
C ALA A 28 44.29 9.41 0.14
N SER A 29 45.50 8.97 -0.20
CA SER A 29 45.93 8.89 -1.63
C SER A 29 45.11 7.87 -2.43
N THR A 30 44.70 6.76 -1.80
CA THR A 30 43.80 5.77 -2.43
C THR A 30 42.41 6.37 -2.71
N ILE A 31 41.85 7.11 -1.77
CA ILE A 31 40.61 7.86 -2.00
C ILE A 31 40.77 8.87 -3.13
N GLY A 32 41.89 9.61 -3.14
CA GLY A 32 42.21 10.55 -4.23
C GLY A 32 42.32 9.88 -5.60
N MET A 33 42.90 8.66 -5.67
CA MET A 33 42.93 7.88 -6.92
C MET A 33 41.53 7.45 -7.38
N TYR A 34 40.68 7.06 -6.49
CA TYR A 34 39.26 6.71 -6.81
C TYR A 34 38.52 7.95 -7.35
N GLU A 35 38.66 9.11 -6.70
CA GLU A 35 38.02 10.36 -7.13
C GLU A 35 38.55 10.93 -8.43
N GLN A 36 39.77 10.55 -8.85
CA GLN A 36 40.42 10.95 -10.12
C GLN A 36 40.32 9.90 -11.22
N ASP A 37 39.57 8.82 -10.98
CA ASP A 37 39.41 7.68 -11.91
C ASP A 37 40.72 7.01 -12.31
N ARG A 38 41.76 7.13 -11.44
CA ARG A 38 43.06 6.50 -11.64
C ARG A 38 43.14 5.08 -11.13
N ARG A 39 42.19 4.68 -10.33
CA ARG A 39 42.04 3.33 -9.76
C ARG A 39 40.55 3.06 -9.48
N SER A 40 40.10 1.85 -9.82
CA SER A 40 38.77 1.39 -9.48
C SER A 40 38.80 0.64 -8.15
N PRO A 41 37.80 0.87 -7.23
CA PRO A 41 37.65 0.08 -6.05
C PRO A 41 37.14 -1.33 -6.38
N ASP A 42 37.56 -2.31 -5.58
CA ASP A 42 37.00 -3.64 -5.65
C ASP A 42 35.59 -3.69 -5.02
N ARG A 43 34.91 -4.83 -5.14
CA ARG A 43 33.54 -5.01 -4.64
C ARG A 43 33.42 -4.75 -3.13
N GLU A 44 34.41 -5.21 -2.37
CA GLU A 44 34.40 -5.03 -0.91
C GLU A 44 34.52 -3.54 -0.52
N MET A 45 35.36 -2.80 -1.24
CA MET A 45 35.52 -1.37 -1.04
C MET A 45 34.28 -0.59 -1.45
N LEU A 46 33.62 -0.97 -2.55
CA LEU A 46 32.33 -0.38 -2.96
C LEU A 46 31.26 -0.55 -1.88
N ILE A 47 31.18 -1.74 -1.24
CA ILE A 47 30.26 -2.01 -0.13
C ILE A 47 30.61 -1.13 1.09
N LYS A 48 31.91 -0.98 1.43
CA LYS A 48 32.32 -0.11 2.54
C LYS A 48 31.98 1.36 2.28
N LEU A 49 32.18 1.83 1.06
CA LEU A 49 31.86 3.20 0.66
C LEU A 49 30.35 3.46 0.65
N SER A 50 29.56 2.53 0.14
CA SER A 50 28.10 2.63 0.15
C SER A 50 27.55 2.70 1.57
N ASN A 51 28.09 1.89 2.49
CA ASN A 51 27.72 1.92 3.92
C ASN A 51 28.09 3.24 4.61
N VAL A 52 29.29 3.79 4.31
CA VAL A 52 29.73 5.06 4.92
C VAL A 52 28.83 6.23 4.53
N PHE A 53 28.32 6.22 3.29
CA PHE A 53 27.47 7.29 2.76
C PHE A 53 25.97 6.98 2.84
N ASN A 54 25.62 5.79 3.32
CA ASN A 54 24.23 5.31 3.36
C ASN A 54 23.54 5.41 1.99
N VAL A 55 24.20 4.88 0.95
CA VAL A 55 23.68 4.85 -0.43
C VAL A 55 23.75 3.42 -0.97
N THR A 56 22.91 3.09 -1.99
CA THR A 56 23.00 1.79 -2.66
C THR A 56 24.27 1.68 -3.49
N LEU A 57 24.73 0.44 -3.75
CA LEU A 57 25.80 0.16 -4.70
C LEU A 57 25.45 0.70 -6.09
N ASP A 58 24.23 0.51 -6.54
CA ASP A 58 23.74 0.99 -7.84
C ASP A 58 23.80 2.52 -7.92
N TYR A 59 23.40 3.22 -6.87
CA TYR A 59 23.55 4.67 -6.79
C TYR A 59 25.02 5.09 -6.81
N LEU A 60 25.91 4.36 -6.16
CA LEU A 60 27.33 4.69 -6.11
C LEU A 60 28.03 4.45 -7.45
N VAL A 61 27.64 3.40 -8.20
CA VAL A 61 28.31 2.95 -9.43
C VAL A 61 27.62 3.45 -10.68
N ASP A 62 26.28 3.59 -10.66
CA ASP A 62 25.46 3.98 -11.81
C ASP A 62 24.99 5.43 -11.78
N ASN A 63 24.49 5.89 -12.92
CA ASN A 63 23.95 7.25 -13.13
C ASN A 63 22.51 7.43 -12.60
N ASN A 64 21.97 6.48 -11.85
CA ASN A 64 20.61 6.56 -11.32
C ASN A 64 20.55 7.47 -10.09
N ASN A 65 19.69 8.48 -10.13
CA ASN A 65 19.48 9.50 -9.09
C ASN A 65 18.72 9.00 -7.85
N ILE A 66 18.72 7.71 -7.56
CA ILE A 66 18.02 7.15 -6.41
C ILE A 66 18.93 7.25 -5.18
N LYS A 67 18.70 8.28 -4.36
CA LYS A 67 19.27 8.37 -3.03
C LYS A 67 18.51 7.43 -2.10
N THR A 68 19.22 6.57 -1.39
CA THR A 68 18.62 5.75 -0.33
C THR A 68 18.64 6.52 0.98
N ASP A 69 17.74 7.47 1.15
CA ASP A 69 17.52 8.05 2.47
C ASP A 69 16.77 7.07 3.41
N ASP A 70 16.33 5.90 2.89
CA ASP A 70 15.41 5.00 3.57
C ASP A 70 15.68 3.49 3.42
N THR A 71 16.91 3.06 3.13
CA THR A 71 17.18 1.62 3.00
C THR A 71 18.11 1.12 4.11
N ASP A 72 17.57 0.49 5.14
CA ASP A 72 18.36 -0.32 6.07
C ASP A 72 18.73 -1.62 5.38
N LEU A 73 20.03 -1.82 5.07
CA LEU A 73 20.60 -3.08 4.61
C LEU A 73 20.75 -4.01 5.81
N PHE A 74 19.79 -4.92 6.00
CA PHE A 74 19.98 -6.04 6.91
C PHE A 74 20.74 -7.17 6.21
N ASN A 75 22.00 -7.38 6.60
CA ASN A 75 22.79 -8.57 6.26
C ASN A 75 22.24 -9.77 7.03
N LEU A 76 21.26 -10.48 6.48
CA LEU A 76 20.96 -11.84 6.89
C LEU A 76 21.87 -12.78 6.08
N LYS A 77 22.63 -13.65 6.76
CA LYS A 77 23.48 -14.66 6.14
C LYS A 77 22.68 -15.48 5.12
N GLY A 78 22.93 -15.25 3.83
CA GLY A 78 22.45 -16.09 2.75
C GLY A 78 21.47 -15.45 1.75
N ASP A 79 20.68 -14.43 2.11
CA ASP A 79 19.78 -13.75 1.20
C ASP A 79 19.75 -12.24 1.48
N VAL A 80 20.23 -11.46 0.55
CA VAL A 80 20.10 -9.98 0.62
C VAL A 80 18.69 -9.62 0.16
N ARG A 81 17.75 -9.51 1.08
CA ARG A 81 16.44 -8.90 0.82
C ARG A 81 16.55 -7.42 1.13
N PHE A 82 16.32 -6.59 0.13
CA PHE A 82 16.16 -5.16 0.34
C PHE A 82 14.78 -4.93 0.97
N LEU A 83 14.74 -4.72 2.28
CA LEU A 83 13.54 -4.25 2.94
C LEU A 83 13.55 -2.72 2.84
N LYS A 84 12.66 -2.16 2.05
CA LYS A 84 12.41 -0.72 2.03
C LYS A 84 11.86 -0.35 3.42
N LYS A 85 12.57 0.50 4.16
CA LYS A 85 12.01 1.05 5.41
C LYS A 85 10.85 1.94 5.03
N VAL A 86 9.69 1.55 5.46
CA VAL A 86 8.47 2.35 5.29
C VAL A 86 8.60 3.57 6.18
N LYS A 87 8.51 4.76 5.59
CA LYS A 87 8.37 5.99 6.37
C LYS A 87 6.95 6.04 6.91
N ASP A 88 6.78 6.44 8.16
CA ASP A 88 5.46 6.77 8.71
C ASP A 88 4.73 7.82 7.84
N SER A 89 5.50 8.65 7.10
CA SER A 89 4.99 9.62 6.13
C SER A 89 4.30 8.99 4.90
N ASP A 90 4.58 7.72 4.58
CA ASP A 90 4.03 7.01 3.42
C ASP A 90 2.77 6.21 3.78
N MET A 91 2.39 6.22 5.07
CA MET A 91 1.19 5.58 5.57
C MET A 91 0.01 6.55 5.55
N ILE A 92 -1.06 6.15 4.87
CA ILE A 92 -2.32 6.90 4.83
C ILE A 92 -3.29 6.29 5.81
N LYS A 93 -3.85 7.12 6.66
CA LYS A 93 -4.87 6.76 7.65
C LYS A 93 -6.23 6.69 6.96
N ILE A 94 -6.84 5.50 6.94
CA ILE A 94 -8.13 5.22 6.30
C ILE A 94 -9.16 4.86 7.38
N PRO A 95 -10.36 5.46 7.38
CA PRO A 95 -11.37 5.15 8.38
C PRO A 95 -11.92 3.73 8.22
N VAL A 96 -12.18 3.08 9.35
CA VAL A 96 -12.93 1.82 9.45
C VAL A 96 -14.34 2.14 9.86
N LEU A 97 -15.30 1.78 9.03
CA LEU A 97 -16.73 1.97 9.29
C LEU A 97 -17.33 0.68 9.86
N GLY A 98 -18.05 0.80 10.97
CA GLY A 98 -18.74 -0.34 11.58
C GLY A 98 -20.11 -0.60 10.97
N ALA A 99 -20.84 0.46 10.64
CA ALA A 99 -22.14 0.40 10.00
C ALA A 99 -22.31 1.63 9.11
N ILE A 100 -22.89 1.45 7.94
CA ILE A 100 -23.21 2.55 7.03
C ILE A 100 -24.72 2.65 6.95
N ARG A 101 -25.31 3.64 7.63
CA ARG A 101 -26.76 3.82 7.73
C ARG A 101 -27.25 4.89 6.77
N ALA A 102 -28.50 4.77 6.33
CA ALA A 102 -29.14 5.82 5.54
C ALA A 102 -29.32 7.12 6.34
N GLY A 103 -29.31 8.24 5.62
CA GLY A 103 -29.55 9.56 6.21
C GLY A 103 -28.34 10.22 6.88
N LEU A 104 -27.25 9.49 7.09
CA LEU A 104 -25.99 10.05 7.56
C LEU A 104 -24.94 10.09 6.45
N PRO A 105 -24.06 11.09 6.44
CA PRO A 105 -22.88 11.07 5.57
C PRO A 105 -22.04 9.80 5.81
N LEU A 106 -21.43 9.25 4.77
CA LEU A 106 -20.62 8.02 4.85
C LEU A 106 -19.57 8.08 5.97
N TYR A 107 -18.91 9.22 6.12
CA TYR A 107 -17.87 9.48 7.12
C TYR A 107 -18.37 10.28 8.33
N ALA A 108 -19.63 10.11 8.69
CA ALA A 108 -20.10 10.65 9.97
C ALA A 108 -19.34 9.99 11.13
N ASP A 109 -19.06 10.75 12.19
CA ASP A 109 -18.29 10.24 13.34
C ASP A 109 -18.93 8.99 13.95
N GLU A 110 -20.26 8.88 13.91
CA GLU A 110 -21.02 7.72 14.41
C GLU A 110 -20.76 6.44 13.59
N ASN A 111 -20.33 6.55 12.35
CA ASN A 111 -20.01 5.41 11.50
C ASN A 111 -18.56 4.93 11.67
N ILE A 112 -17.65 5.81 12.13
CA ILE A 112 -16.22 5.50 12.26
C ILE A 112 -15.98 4.82 13.61
N ILE A 113 -15.48 3.58 13.56
CA ILE A 113 -15.17 2.80 14.76
C ILE A 113 -13.66 2.68 15.02
N ASP A 114 -12.83 2.83 13.99
CA ASP A 114 -11.38 2.70 14.06
C ASP A 114 -10.73 3.28 12.81
N TYR A 115 -9.41 3.12 12.70
CA TYR A 115 -8.64 3.49 11.52
C TYR A 115 -7.63 2.40 11.17
N GLU A 116 -7.43 2.19 9.86
CA GLU A 116 -6.36 1.37 9.31
C GLU A 116 -5.29 2.23 8.64
N TYR A 117 -4.07 1.74 8.66
CA TYR A 117 -2.96 2.38 7.96
C TYR A 117 -2.59 1.54 6.74
N VAL A 118 -2.55 2.19 5.58
CA VAL A 118 -2.27 1.58 4.29
C VAL A 118 -1.16 2.37 3.61
N HIS A 119 -0.27 1.70 2.92
CA HIS A 119 0.75 2.36 2.13
C HIS A 119 0.13 3.19 1.01
N GLN A 120 0.66 4.38 0.78
CA GLN A 120 0.24 5.24 -0.33
C GLN A 120 0.34 4.53 -1.69
N GLU A 121 1.34 3.65 -1.86
CA GLU A 121 1.54 2.86 -3.08
C GLU A 121 0.43 1.83 -3.35
N GLU A 122 -0.34 1.44 -2.33
CA GLU A 122 -1.48 0.52 -2.43
C GLU A 122 -2.78 1.22 -2.83
N LEU A 123 -2.76 2.55 -2.86
CA LEU A 123 -3.92 3.36 -3.18
C LEU A 123 -3.78 3.95 -4.58
N VAL A 124 -4.88 3.96 -5.32
CA VAL A 124 -4.94 4.66 -6.61
C VAL A 124 -5.22 6.14 -6.35
N MET A 125 -4.40 7.02 -6.91
CA MET A 125 -4.56 8.47 -6.74
C MET A 125 -5.95 8.92 -7.22
N GLY A 126 -6.66 9.65 -6.35
CA GLY A 126 -7.98 10.17 -6.64
C GLY A 126 -9.14 9.23 -6.35
N GLU A 127 -8.88 7.99 -5.91
CA GLU A 127 -9.92 7.07 -5.47
C GLU A 127 -10.20 7.23 -3.97
N GLU A 128 -11.47 7.38 -3.63
CA GLU A 128 -11.94 7.44 -2.26
C GLU A 128 -12.09 6.02 -1.71
N THR A 129 -11.47 5.76 -0.54
CA THR A 129 -11.36 4.40 0.03
C THR A 129 -11.67 4.44 1.54
N PHE A 130 -12.33 3.40 2.02
CA PHE A 130 -12.58 3.15 3.44
C PHE A 130 -12.54 1.65 3.75
N PHE A 131 -12.45 1.28 5.02
CA PHE A 131 -12.66 -0.10 5.47
C PHE A 131 -14.07 -0.26 6.02
N LEU A 132 -14.68 -1.40 5.74
CA LEU A 132 -15.95 -1.81 6.34
C LEU A 132 -15.68 -3.02 7.23
N GLU A 133 -16.08 -2.96 8.51
CA GLU A 133 -16.07 -4.11 9.39
C GLU A 133 -17.23 -5.05 9.02
N VAL A 134 -16.89 -6.30 8.78
CA VAL A 134 -17.85 -7.33 8.37
C VAL A 134 -18.66 -7.81 9.58
N LYS A 135 -19.97 -7.93 9.40
CA LYS A 135 -20.87 -8.52 10.37
C LYS A 135 -21.59 -9.72 9.78
N GLY A 136 -21.60 -10.82 10.51
CA GLY A 136 -22.29 -12.04 10.17
C GLY A 136 -21.52 -12.94 9.18
N ASP A 137 -22.23 -13.93 8.65
CA ASP A 137 -21.67 -15.07 7.92
C ASP A 137 -22.07 -15.13 6.43
N SER A 138 -22.61 -14.04 5.89
CA SER A 138 -23.15 -14.03 4.51
C SER A 138 -22.10 -14.25 3.41
N MET A 139 -20.82 -14.05 3.70
CA MET A 139 -19.73 -14.09 2.73
C MET A 139 -18.63 -15.13 3.05
N ILE A 140 -18.95 -16.13 3.88
CA ILE A 140 -17.97 -17.13 4.37
C ILE A 140 -17.31 -17.95 3.25
N ASN A 141 -18.04 -18.26 2.17
CA ASN A 141 -17.47 -19.01 1.04
C ASN A 141 -16.54 -18.15 0.18
N ALA A 142 -16.62 -16.83 0.31
CA ALA A 142 -15.63 -15.90 -0.25
C ALA A 142 -14.44 -15.69 0.71
N ARG A 143 -14.36 -16.45 1.83
CA ARG A 143 -13.35 -16.33 2.89
C ARG A 143 -13.34 -14.95 3.55
N ILE A 144 -14.53 -14.37 3.72
CA ILE A 144 -14.77 -13.13 4.44
C ILE A 144 -15.62 -13.49 5.66
N TYR A 145 -15.08 -13.28 6.85
CA TYR A 145 -15.65 -13.72 8.11
C TYR A 145 -16.09 -12.54 8.98
N ASP A 146 -16.91 -12.82 9.96
CA ASP A 146 -17.32 -11.85 10.97
C ASP A 146 -16.11 -11.22 11.68
N GLY A 147 -16.09 -9.89 11.76
CA GLY A 147 -14.99 -9.12 12.33
C GLY A 147 -13.83 -8.80 11.37
N ASP A 148 -13.80 -9.38 10.17
CA ASP A 148 -12.83 -8.98 9.14
C ASP A 148 -13.04 -7.53 8.71
N ARG A 149 -11.99 -6.89 8.21
CA ARG A 149 -12.04 -5.54 7.64
C ARG A 149 -11.84 -5.60 6.14
N VAL A 150 -12.85 -5.18 5.38
CA VAL A 150 -12.79 -5.17 3.91
C VAL A 150 -12.54 -3.75 3.43
N ARG A 151 -11.46 -3.56 2.66
CA ARG A 151 -11.17 -2.29 2.00
C ARG A 151 -12.12 -2.11 0.83
N ILE A 152 -12.87 -1.03 0.85
CA ILE A 152 -13.88 -0.68 -0.14
C ILE A 152 -13.39 0.54 -0.93
N ARG A 153 -13.34 0.42 -2.26
CA ARG A 153 -13.23 1.56 -3.16
C ARG A 153 -14.63 2.12 -3.39
N LYS A 154 -14.84 3.37 -3.02
CA LYS A 154 -16.13 4.04 -3.19
C LYS A 154 -16.46 4.22 -4.66
N GLN A 155 -17.58 3.67 -5.08
CA GLN A 155 -18.14 3.80 -6.43
C GLN A 155 -19.61 3.39 -6.43
N ASN A 156 -20.37 3.86 -7.39
CA ASN A 156 -21.81 3.58 -7.53
C ASN A 156 -22.15 2.67 -8.72
N HIS A 157 -21.17 2.01 -9.30
CA HIS A 157 -21.31 1.16 -10.48
C HIS A 157 -20.54 -0.15 -10.31
N LEU A 158 -20.90 -1.16 -11.10
CA LEU A 158 -20.13 -2.40 -11.24
C LEU A 158 -19.05 -2.25 -12.30
N ASP A 159 -17.85 -2.78 -12.01
CA ASP A 159 -16.82 -2.98 -13.02
C ASP A 159 -17.07 -4.29 -13.78
N ASN A 160 -17.38 -5.37 -13.04
CA ASN A 160 -17.68 -6.69 -13.62
C ASN A 160 -18.83 -7.37 -12.89
N ASN A 161 -19.60 -8.18 -13.60
CA ASN A 161 -20.59 -9.06 -12.99
C ASN A 161 -19.92 -10.05 -12.02
N GLY A 162 -20.48 -10.16 -10.82
CA GLY A 162 -19.97 -11.02 -9.77
C GLY A 162 -18.93 -10.35 -8.88
N ASP A 163 -18.62 -9.06 -9.06
CA ASP A 163 -17.82 -8.30 -8.09
C ASP A 163 -18.49 -8.29 -6.71
N ILE A 164 -17.67 -8.35 -5.66
CA ILE A 164 -18.15 -8.19 -4.29
C ILE A 164 -18.28 -6.71 -4.03
N MET A 165 -19.49 -6.27 -3.70
CA MET A 165 -19.84 -4.87 -3.49
C MET A 165 -20.39 -4.66 -2.08
N ALA A 166 -20.08 -3.50 -1.50
CA ALA A 166 -20.84 -2.97 -0.39
C ALA A 166 -22.13 -2.37 -0.96
N VAL A 167 -23.26 -2.90 -0.53
CA VAL A 167 -24.59 -2.47 -0.99
C VAL A 167 -25.49 -2.15 0.21
N ARG A 168 -26.38 -1.20 0.03
CA ARG A 168 -27.41 -0.84 0.99
C ARG A 168 -28.79 -1.07 0.38
N VAL A 169 -29.70 -1.63 1.14
CA VAL A 169 -31.07 -1.92 0.71
C VAL A 169 -32.03 -1.29 1.70
N ASN A 170 -33.03 -0.61 1.21
CA ASN A 170 -34.11 0.01 2.00
C ASN A 170 -33.61 0.92 3.15
N GLY A 171 -32.45 1.53 3.00
CA GLY A 171 -31.87 2.35 4.04
C GLY A 171 -31.29 1.59 5.25
N ASP A 172 -31.27 0.26 5.20
CA ASP A 172 -30.63 -0.57 6.23
C ASP A 172 -29.11 -0.40 6.25
N GLU A 173 -28.43 -1.09 7.17
CA GLU A 173 -26.96 -1.09 7.22
C GLU A 173 -26.38 -1.71 5.94
N ALA A 174 -25.25 -1.18 5.48
CA ALA A 174 -24.55 -1.73 4.33
C ALA A 174 -24.11 -3.16 4.58
N THR A 175 -24.22 -3.99 3.55
CA THR A 175 -23.81 -5.40 3.54
C THR A 175 -22.96 -5.73 2.32
N LEU A 176 -22.13 -6.76 2.42
CA LEU A 176 -21.35 -7.28 1.29
C LEU A 176 -22.16 -8.34 0.54
N LYS A 177 -22.20 -8.22 -0.78
CA LYS A 177 -22.84 -9.20 -1.68
C LYS A 177 -22.07 -9.29 -2.99
N ARG A 178 -22.16 -10.46 -3.67
CA ARG A 178 -21.86 -10.49 -5.10
C ARG A 178 -23.01 -9.88 -5.87
N VAL A 179 -22.68 -8.95 -6.75
CA VAL A 179 -23.66 -8.21 -7.50
C VAL A 179 -23.58 -8.60 -8.96
N TYR A 180 -24.73 -8.96 -9.53
CA TYR A 180 -24.87 -9.29 -10.95
C TYR A 180 -25.88 -8.37 -11.59
N LEU A 181 -25.43 -7.62 -12.59
CA LEU A 181 -26.32 -6.86 -13.45
C LEU A 181 -27.08 -7.81 -14.36
N GLN A 182 -28.39 -7.62 -14.42
CA GLN A 182 -29.31 -8.36 -15.28
C GLN A 182 -30.10 -7.39 -16.18
N GLU A 183 -30.79 -7.91 -17.18
CA GLU A 183 -31.53 -7.10 -18.16
C GLU A 183 -32.50 -6.10 -17.50
N ASN A 184 -33.17 -6.50 -16.42
CA ASN A 184 -34.23 -5.70 -15.77
C ASN A 184 -33.91 -5.32 -14.32
N GLY A 185 -32.64 -5.34 -13.89
CA GLY A 185 -32.28 -5.05 -12.51
C GLY A 185 -30.96 -5.63 -12.06
N ILE A 186 -30.82 -5.89 -10.75
CA ILE A 186 -29.64 -6.53 -10.17
C ILE A 186 -30.01 -7.72 -9.29
N ALA A 187 -29.12 -8.70 -9.27
CA ALA A 187 -29.17 -9.80 -8.31
C ALA A 187 -28.08 -9.62 -7.26
N LEU A 188 -28.42 -9.69 -5.98
CA LEU A 188 -27.53 -9.68 -4.84
C LEU A 188 -27.41 -11.10 -4.29
N ILE A 189 -26.21 -11.67 -4.35
CA ILE A 189 -25.98 -13.06 -3.96
C ILE A 189 -25.00 -13.10 -2.79
N SER A 190 -25.41 -13.81 -1.73
CA SER A 190 -24.54 -14.11 -0.59
C SER A 190 -23.59 -15.26 -0.95
N GLU A 191 -22.37 -15.23 -0.48
CA GLU A 191 -21.42 -16.35 -0.53
C GLU A 191 -21.61 -17.29 0.69
N ASN A 192 -22.86 -17.63 0.93
CA ASN A 192 -23.30 -18.60 1.92
C ASN A 192 -24.68 -19.14 1.49
N PRO A 193 -24.82 -20.45 1.19
CA PRO A 193 -26.07 -21.06 0.72
C PRO A 193 -27.25 -20.94 1.70
N LYS A 194 -26.99 -20.59 2.95
CA LYS A 194 -28.01 -20.31 3.96
C LYS A 194 -28.92 -19.13 3.57
N TYR A 195 -28.41 -18.20 2.74
CA TYR A 195 -29.10 -17.00 2.30
C TYR A 195 -29.52 -17.12 0.83
N ALA A 196 -30.81 -16.98 0.58
CA ALA A 196 -31.31 -16.98 -0.80
C ALA A 196 -30.85 -15.75 -1.57
N PRO A 197 -30.62 -15.86 -2.89
CA PRO A 197 -30.40 -14.70 -3.75
C PRO A 197 -31.57 -13.71 -3.69
N MET A 198 -31.27 -12.42 -3.74
CA MET A 198 -32.25 -11.34 -3.78
C MET A 198 -32.18 -10.66 -5.13
N PHE A 199 -33.33 -10.40 -5.74
CA PHE A 199 -33.44 -9.68 -7.01
C PHE A 199 -34.16 -8.36 -6.79
N TYR A 200 -33.61 -7.30 -7.37
CA TYR A 200 -34.17 -5.95 -7.32
C TYR A 200 -34.29 -5.38 -8.72
N PRO A 201 -35.48 -4.95 -9.13
CA PRO A 201 -35.71 -4.33 -10.44
C PRO A 201 -35.01 -2.98 -10.58
N ALA A 202 -34.78 -2.55 -11.80
CA ALA A 202 -34.10 -1.28 -12.10
C ALA A 202 -34.77 -0.07 -11.41
N SER A 203 -36.09 -0.06 -11.30
CA SER A 203 -36.83 1.00 -10.59
C SER A 203 -36.46 1.17 -9.12
N GLU A 204 -36.05 0.08 -8.44
CA GLU A 204 -35.62 0.16 -7.04
C GLU A 204 -34.18 0.70 -6.90
N ILE A 205 -33.36 0.54 -7.92
CA ILE A 205 -32.05 1.17 -7.99
C ILE A 205 -32.23 2.65 -8.27
N GLU A 206 -33.06 3.02 -9.25
CA GLU A 206 -33.34 4.41 -9.62
C GLU A 206 -33.99 5.20 -8.47
N SER A 207 -34.82 4.56 -7.67
CA SER A 207 -35.45 5.18 -6.49
C SER A 207 -34.49 5.32 -5.29
N GLY A 208 -33.30 4.73 -5.34
CA GLY A 208 -32.36 4.68 -4.21
C GLY A 208 -32.74 3.66 -3.13
N TYR A 209 -33.69 2.76 -3.40
CA TYR A 209 -34.04 1.66 -2.50
C TYR A 209 -32.86 0.66 -2.39
N VAL A 210 -32.17 0.42 -3.52
CA VAL A 210 -30.90 -0.31 -3.54
C VAL A 210 -29.79 0.62 -4.00
N GLU A 211 -28.74 0.70 -3.22
CA GLU A 211 -27.62 1.60 -3.45
C GLU A 211 -26.29 0.81 -3.42
N ILE A 212 -25.48 0.98 -4.46
CA ILE A 212 -24.11 0.50 -4.48
C ILE A 212 -23.23 1.57 -3.83
N ILE A 213 -22.50 1.22 -2.77
CA ILE A 213 -21.63 2.13 -2.00
C ILE A 213 -20.19 2.02 -2.50
N GLY A 214 -19.74 0.82 -2.86
CA GLY A 214 -18.37 0.62 -3.34
C GLY A 214 -18.02 -0.83 -3.59
N ARG A 215 -16.85 -1.05 -4.16
CA ARG A 215 -16.29 -2.35 -4.53
C ARG A 215 -15.29 -2.83 -3.47
N ALA A 216 -15.40 -4.10 -3.07
CA ALA A 216 -14.42 -4.76 -2.22
C ALA A 216 -13.12 -5.01 -2.99
N MET A 217 -12.00 -4.55 -2.42
CA MET A 217 -10.68 -4.63 -3.04
C MET A 217 -9.76 -5.61 -2.32
N GLU A 218 -9.89 -5.69 -0.99
CA GLU A 218 -8.97 -6.42 -0.13
C GLU A 218 -9.65 -6.80 1.17
N VAL A 219 -9.25 -7.92 1.75
CA VAL A 219 -9.71 -8.35 3.09
C VAL A 219 -8.52 -8.37 4.04
N LYS A 220 -8.62 -7.64 5.15
CA LYS A 220 -7.72 -7.75 6.29
C LYS A 220 -8.34 -8.64 7.35
N ILE A 221 -7.74 -9.78 7.57
CA ILE A 221 -8.19 -10.78 8.56
C ILE A 221 -7.77 -10.29 9.95
N LYS A 222 -8.72 -10.28 10.89
CA LYS A 222 -8.43 -10.04 12.28
C LYS A 222 -7.99 -11.37 12.93
N LEU A 223 -6.72 -11.45 13.35
CA LEU A 223 -6.17 -12.59 14.08
C LEU A 223 -6.58 -12.58 15.54
#